data_fe89f0001d40122d8b593336de8de17c
#
_entry.id   fe89f0001d40122d8b593336de8de17c
#
_cell.length_a   1.000
_cell.length_b   1.000
_cell.length_c   1.000
_cell.angle_alpha   90.00
_cell.angle_beta   90.00
_cell.angle_gamma   90.00
#
_symmetry.space_group_name_H-M   'P 1'
#
loop_
_entity.id
_entity.type
_entity.pdbx_description
1 polymer ?
#
loop_
_entity_poly.entity_id
_entity_poly.type
_entity_poly.pdbx_seq_one_letter_code
_entity_poly.pdbx_strand_id
1 'polypeptide(L)'
;MLKRSDNIEFDLPNSSENVSKTAIIIGAGFGGLAAAMRLGAKGYKVVVFDKMNSLGGRGSSINLKGYRFDLGPTIVTLPNMFRSLWNYCGRDFDKDVELKSLDPFYKIKFPDNSEFSASNDTYQMKKQVKEFSPSDLAGYEKFMRESKIRYDIAFSEEKSIGRVSMHKLWDTLKVLPLFGLLRADRSVYQMAAARVKDARLRFALSFHPLFVGGDPFNVTSMWGLVSHIEKVYGVHCAIGGFSAIAKAMGKIILEQ
;
A
#
# COMPACT_ATOMS: atom_id res chain seq x y z
N MET A 1 26.15 -28.75 -5.76
CA MET A 1 27.23 -28.72 -4.74
C MET A 1 27.55 -27.26 -4.47
N LEU A 2 26.88 -26.64 -3.49
CA LEU A 2 27.09 -25.24 -3.12
C LEU A 2 28.29 -25.16 -2.17
N LYS A 3 29.34 -24.44 -2.59
CA LYS A 3 30.48 -24.14 -1.72
C LYS A 3 29.96 -23.27 -0.57
N ARG A 4 30.07 -23.77 0.67
CA ARG A 4 30.04 -22.95 1.87
C ARG A 4 31.24 -22.02 1.78
N SER A 5 31.00 -20.72 1.72
CA SER A 5 32.04 -19.73 1.91
C SER A 5 32.29 -19.57 3.40
N ASP A 6 33.56 -19.68 3.68
CA ASP A 6 34.15 -19.69 5.01
C ASP A 6 33.94 -18.39 5.78
N ASN A 7 33.80 -18.56 7.09
CA ASN A 7 34.05 -17.65 8.19
C ASN A 7 34.05 -16.13 7.88
N ILE A 8 32.88 -15.51 8.10
CA ILE A 8 32.83 -14.07 8.31
C ILE A 8 33.27 -13.83 9.75
N GLU A 9 34.53 -13.41 9.94
CA GLU A 9 34.97 -12.84 11.19
C GLU A 9 34.29 -11.48 11.37
N PHE A 10 33.46 -11.38 12.39
CA PHE A 10 32.91 -10.10 12.81
C PHE A 10 33.97 -9.44 13.73
N ASP A 11 34.67 -8.44 13.25
CA ASP A 11 35.39 -7.51 14.10
C ASP A 11 34.39 -6.77 14.98
N LEU A 12 34.27 -7.21 16.23
CA LEU A 12 33.50 -6.49 17.24
C LEU A 12 34.37 -5.31 17.72
N PRO A 13 33.93 -4.06 17.58
CA PRO A 13 34.72 -2.91 18.03
C PRO A 13 34.90 -2.93 19.55
N ASN A 14 36.12 -2.65 20.01
CA ASN A 14 36.48 -2.53 21.42
C ASN A 14 35.64 -1.47 22.14
N SER A 15 35.21 -1.76 23.35
CA SER A 15 34.18 -1.11 24.16
C SER A 15 34.54 0.24 24.80
N SER A 16 35.35 1.09 24.20
CA SER A 16 35.79 2.35 24.82
C SER A 16 35.76 3.62 23.94
N GLU A 17 35.29 3.53 22.70
CA GLU A 17 35.07 4.71 21.85
C GLU A 17 33.57 4.88 21.62
N ASN A 18 33.11 6.11 21.28
CA ASN A 18 31.74 6.44 20.91
C ASN A 18 31.26 5.51 19.78
N VAL A 19 30.85 4.31 20.12
CA VAL A 19 30.51 3.24 19.18
C VAL A 19 29.20 3.64 18.53
N SER A 20 29.27 4.15 17.31
CA SER A 20 28.09 4.29 16.48
C SER A 20 27.44 2.90 16.38
N LYS A 21 26.24 2.75 16.96
CA LYS A 21 25.50 1.49 16.94
C LYS A 21 25.32 1.05 15.48
N THR A 22 25.75 -0.14 15.14
CA THR A 22 25.59 -0.69 13.79
C THR A 22 24.30 -1.51 13.72
N ALA A 23 23.51 -1.30 12.68
CA ALA A 23 22.33 -2.06 12.37
C ALA A 23 22.51 -2.82 11.05
N ILE A 24 22.32 -4.13 11.07
CA ILE A 24 22.34 -4.98 9.87
C ILE A 24 20.90 -5.29 9.48
N ILE A 25 20.55 -5.03 8.22
CA ILE A 25 19.24 -5.28 7.65
C ILE A 25 19.37 -6.31 6.54
N ILE A 26 18.64 -7.39 6.64
CA ILE A 26 18.58 -8.44 5.64
C ILE A 26 17.32 -8.27 4.81
N GLY A 27 17.51 -7.90 3.53
CA GLY A 27 16.46 -7.64 2.57
C GLY A 27 16.27 -6.15 2.26
N ALA A 28 16.53 -5.77 1.00
CA ALA A 28 16.37 -4.42 0.45
C ALA A 28 14.98 -4.24 -0.22
N GLY A 29 13.95 -4.92 0.27
CA GLY A 29 12.56 -4.62 -0.05
C GLY A 29 12.08 -3.35 0.66
N PHE A 30 10.88 -2.85 0.34
CA PHE A 30 10.35 -1.60 0.93
C PHE A 30 10.36 -1.59 2.46
N GLY A 31 10.06 -2.73 3.11
CA GLY A 31 10.11 -2.84 4.57
C GLY A 31 11.54 -2.68 5.14
N GLY A 32 12.52 -3.37 4.54
CA GLY A 32 13.92 -3.25 4.92
C GLY A 32 14.48 -1.86 4.67
N LEU A 33 14.19 -1.28 3.51
CA LEU A 33 14.60 0.09 3.18
C LEU A 33 13.99 1.12 4.15
N ALA A 34 12.70 0.98 4.50
CA ALA A 34 12.06 1.87 5.46
C ALA A 34 12.66 1.75 6.87
N ALA A 35 13.03 0.54 7.29
CA ALA A 35 13.73 0.31 8.55
C ALA A 35 15.14 0.93 8.51
N ALA A 36 15.86 0.76 7.39
CA ALA A 36 17.19 1.34 7.19
C ALA A 36 17.16 2.87 7.29
N MET A 37 16.28 3.54 6.56
CA MET A 37 16.10 4.99 6.61
C MET A 37 15.82 5.49 8.04
N ARG A 38 14.91 4.81 8.78
CA ARG A 38 14.57 5.20 10.15
C ARG A 38 15.72 5.00 11.14
N LEU A 39 16.51 3.95 10.97
CA LEU A 39 17.67 3.68 11.82
C LEU A 39 18.82 4.64 11.50
N GLY A 40 19.09 4.92 10.22
CA GLY A 40 20.05 5.94 9.83
C GLY A 40 19.71 7.32 10.39
N ALA A 41 18.43 7.74 10.27
CA ALA A 41 17.95 9.00 10.87
C ALA A 41 18.08 9.06 12.41
N LYS A 42 18.24 7.91 13.09
CA LYS A 42 18.56 7.80 14.52
C LYS A 42 20.06 7.74 14.82
N GLY A 43 20.91 7.89 13.82
CA GLY A 43 22.36 7.86 13.98
C GLY A 43 22.98 6.46 14.03
N TYR A 44 22.28 5.42 13.58
CA TYR A 44 22.87 4.10 13.43
C TYR A 44 23.69 4.05 12.13
N LYS A 45 24.85 3.40 12.16
CA LYS A 45 25.51 2.95 10.93
C LYS A 45 24.70 1.77 10.37
N VAL A 46 24.10 1.93 9.19
CA VAL A 46 23.22 0.91 8.62
C VAL A 46 23.93 0.17 7.50
N VAL A 47 23.85 -1.16 7.53
CA VAL A 47 24.31 -2.04 6.44
C VAL A 47 23.14 -2.87 5.97
N VAL A 48 22.84 -2.82 4.67
CA VAL A 48 21.73 -3.56 4.06
C VAL A 48 22.28 -4.64 3.15
N PHE A 49 21.86 -5.88 3.36
CA PHE A 49 22.17 -7.03 2.52
C PHE A 49 20.92 -7.49 1.76
N ASP A 50 21.06 -7.76 0.49
CA ASP A 50 20.03 -8.42 -0.31
C ASP A 50 20.65 -9.46 -1.23
N LYS A 51 19.91 -10.51 -1.53
CA LYS A 51 20.32 -11.54 -2.51
C LYS A 51 20.27 -11.06 -3.96
N MET A 52 19.52 -9.99 -4.22
CA MET A 52 19.34 -9.40 -5.55
C MET A 52 20.23 -8.17 -5.70
N ASN A 53 20.67 -7.89 -6.92
CA ASN A 53 21.44 -6.68 -7.26
C ASN A 53 20.54 -5.44 -7.47
N SER A 54 19.26 -5.50 -7.08
CA SER A 54 18.30 -4.42 -7.25
C SER A 54 17.53 -4.16 -5.98
N LEU A 55 17.25 -2.88 -5.70
CA LEU A 55 16.43 -2.46 -4.57
C LEU A 55 14.94 -2.65 -4.86
N GLY A 56 14.14 -2.76 -3.78
CA GLY A 56 12.68 -2.76 -3.83
C GLY A 56 12.03 -4.12 -3.66
N GLY A 57 12.77 -5.23 -3.79
CA GLY A 57 12.22 -6.57 -3.64
C GLY A 57 11.05 -6.81 -4.60
N ARG A 58 9.83 -7.08 -4.10
CA ARG A 58 8.62 -7.23 -4.92
C ARG A 58 8.16 -5.94 -5.62
N GLY A 59 8.63 -4.79 -5.22
CA GLY A 59 8.41 -3.50 -5.90
C GLY A 59 9.59 -3.09 -6.79
N SER A 60 10.47 -4.02 -7.16
CA SER A 60 11.54 -3.81 -8.13
C SER A 60 11.03 -3.85 -9.58
N SER A 61 11.88 -3.53 -10.53
CA SER A 61 11.60 -3.62 -11.96
C SER A 61 12.72 -4.34 -12.69
N ILE A 62 12.41 -4.89 -13.86
CA ILE A 62 13.39 -5.41 -14.81
C ILE A 62 13.42 -4.54 -16.07
N ASN A 63 14.61 -4.44 -16.67
CA ASN A 63 14.76 -3.81 -17.97
C ASN A 63 15.08 -4.91 -18.99
N LEU A 64 14.28 -5.00 -20.04
CA LEU A 64 14.47 -5.97 -21.11
C LEU A 64 14.31 -5.28 -22.46
N LYS A 65 15.35 -5.35 -23.31
CA LYS A 65 15.34 -4.78 -24.66
C LYS A 65 14.89 -3.31 -24.73
N GLY A 66 15.31 -2.50 -23.77
CA GLY A 66 14.94 -1.06 -23.68
C GLY A 66 13.59 -0.77 -23.03
N TYR A 67 12.81 -1.80 -22.69
CA TYR A 67 11.54 -1.66 -21.96
C TYR A 67 11.74 -1.96 -20.47
N ARG A 68 11.02 -1.23 -19.63
CA ARG A 68 10.96 -1.46 -18.18
C ARG A 68 9.64 -2.11 -17.79
N PHE A 69 9.71 -3.12 -16.93
CA PHE A 69 8.58 -3.84 -16.39
C PHE A 69 8.66 -3.80 -14.87
N ASP A 70 7.65 -3.24 -14.22
CA ASP A 70 7.49 -3.35 -12.78
C ASP A 70 7.06 -4.77 -12.41
N LEU A 71 7.70 -5.37 -11.39
CA LEU A 71 7.47 -6.76 -10.98
C LEU A 71 6.37 -6.91 -9.92
N GLY A 72 5.74 -5.84 -9.54
CA GLY A 72 4.70 -5.83 -8.51
C GLY A 72 3.82 -4.59 -8.62
N PRO A 73 3.72 -3.76 -7.56
CA PRO A 73 2.88 -2.59 -7.58
C PRO A 73 3.33 -1.60 -8.66
N THR A 74 2.35 -1.00 -9.34
CA THR A 74 2.56 0.02 -10.38
C THR A 74 2.01 1.38 -9.97
N ILE A 75 1.12 1.41 -8.96
CA ILE A 75 0.41 2.60 -8.50
C ILE A 75 0.69 2.90 -7.03
N VAL A 76 0.57 4.18 -6.67
CA VAL A 76 0.69 4.69 -5.31
C VAL A 76 -0.67 5.27 -4.89
N THR A 77 -1.30 4.68 -3.89
CA THR A 77 -2.61 5.09 -3.36
C THR A 77 -2.52 5.83 -2.03
N LEU A 78 -1.39 5.69 -1.30
CA LEU A 78 -1.14 6.35 -0.01
C LEU A 78 0.20 7.11 -0.03
N PRO A 79 0.36 8.16 -0.85
CA PRO A 79 1.62 8.91 -0.95
C PRO A 79 2.04 9.53 0.39
N ASN A 80 1.09 9.85 1.26
CA ASN A 80 1.37 10.43 2.57
C ASN A 80 2.18 9.51 3.49
N MET A 81 2.11 8.18 3.33
CA MET A 81 2.97 7.27 4.08
C MET A 81 4.44 7.41 3.68
N PHE A 82 4.71 7.61 2.39
CA PHE A 82 6.08 7.89 1.92
C PHE A 82 6.53 9.27 2.38
N ARG A 83 5.70 10.31 2.23
CA ARG A 83 6.02 11.66 2.74
C ARG A 83 6.35 11.65 4.23
N SER A 84 5.59 10.92 5.04
CA SER A 84 5.87 10.76 6.47
C SER A 84 7.23 10.08 6.74
N LEU A 85 7.61 9.09 5.95
CA LEU A 85 8.91 8.43 6.06
C LEU A 85 10.06 9.37 5.70
N TRP A 86 9.92 10.15 4.61
CA TRP A 86 10.92 11.14 4.21
C TRP A 86 11.06 12.26 5.24
N ASN A 87 9.95 12.81 5.72
CA ASN A 87 9.94 13.83 6.77
C ASN A 87 10.64 13.34 8.03
N TYR A 88 10.45 12.07 8.42
CA TYR A 88 11.17 11.47 9.54
C TYR A 88 12.69 11.49 9.35
N CYS A 89 13.17 11.46 8.12
CA CYS A 89 14.58 11.55 7.76
C CYS A 89 15.04 13.00 7.47
N GLY A 90 14.20 14.01 7.75
CA GLY A 90 14.52 15.42 7.45
C GLY A 90 14.53 15.74 5.95
N ARG A 91 13.84 14.94 5.13
CA ARG A 91 13.81 15.03 3.66
C ARG A 91 12.41 15.32 3.14
N ASP A 92 12.34 15.76 1.91
CA ASP A 92 11.11 16.01 1.18
C ASP A 92 10.93 14.95 0.07
N PHE A 93 9.87 14.15 0.18
CA PHE A 93 9.57 13.08 -0.75
C PHE A 93 9.34 13.61 -2.19
N ASP A 94 8.63 14.72 -2.32
CA ASP A 94 8.24 15.26 -3.62
C ASP A 94 9.43 15.90 -4.39
N LYS A 95 10.57 16.12 -3.70
CA LYS A 95 11.85 16.50 -4.34
C LYS A 95 12.66 15.30 -4.84
N ASP A 96 12.52 14.15 -4.18
CA ASP A 96 13.28 12.94 -4.50
C ASP A 96 12.52 12.03 -5.47
N VAL A 97 11.18 12.09 -5.49
CA VAL A 97 10.31 11.22 -6.30
C VAL A 97 9.19 12.05 -6.95
N GLU A 98 9.14 12.03 -8.26
CA GLU A 98 8.05 12.65 -9.01
C GLU A 98 6.86 11.68 -9.07
N LEU A 99 5.70 12.09 -8.50
CA LEU A 99 4.42 11.40 -8.64
C LEU A 99 3.52 12.12 -9.63
N LYS A 100 2.99 11.38 -10.60
CA LYS A 100 1.95 11.86 -11.51
C LYS A 100 0.59 11.33 -11.04
N SER A 101 -0.35 12.24 -10.77
CA SER A 101 -1.74 11.89 -10.51
C SER A 101 -2.40 11.31 -11.75
N LEU A 102 -3.21 10.28 -11.58
CA LEU A 102 -3.97 9.63 -12.64
C LEU A 102 -5.43 10.10 -12.58
N ASP A 103 -6.01 10.46 -13.74
CA ASP A 103 -7.44 10.69 -13.89
C ASP A 103 -7.85 10.34 -15.32
N PRO A 104 -8.71 9.33 -15.53
CA PRO A 104 -9.22 8.41 -14.51
C PRO A 104 -8.11 7.53 -13.90
N PHE A 105 -8.34 7.05 -12.69
CA PHE A 105 -7.42 6.13 -11.99
C PHE A 105 -7.17 4.85 -12.77
N TYR A 106 -8.27 4.26 -13.23
CA TYR A 106 -8.36 3.07 -14.07
C TYR A 106 -9.72 3.03 -14.76
N LYS A 107 -9.81 2.18 -15.77
CA LYS A 107 -11.03 1.88 -16.51
C LYS A 107 -11.32 0.40 -16.45
N ILE A 108 -12.57 0.05 -16.17
CA ILE A 108 -13.06 -1.32 -16.21
C ILE A 108 -14.01 -1.43 -17.41
N LYS A 109 -13.61 -2.22 -18.40
CA LYS A 109 -14.44 -2.49 -19.57
C LYS A 109 -15.19 -3.80 -19.37
N PHE A 110 -16.50 -3.76 -19.52
CA PHE A 110 -17.36 -4.92 -19.36
C PHE A 110 -17.67 -5.60 -20.70
N PRO A 111 -18.12 -6.87 -20.69
CA PRO A 111 -18.43 -7.61 -21.93
C PRO A 111 -19.50 -6.98 -22.81
N ASP A 112 -20.39 -6.18 -22.23
CA ASP A 112 -21.44 -5.42 -22.93
C ASP A 112 -20.93 -4.09 -23.54
N ASN A 113 -19.61 -3.90 -23.58
CA ASN A 113 -18.89 -2.68 -23.99
C ASN A 113 -19.14 -1.44 -23.10
N SER A 114 -19.90 -1.55 -22.02
CA SER A 114 -19.95 -0.47 -21.04
C SER A 114 -18.59 -0.32 -20.32
N GLU A 115 -18.29 0.89 -19.84
CA GLU A 115 -17.02 1.22 -19.20
C GLU A 115 -17.28 1.95 -17.88
N PHE A 116 -16.60 1.52 -16.83
CA PHE A 116 -16.55 2.22 -15.55
C PHE A 116 -15.19 2.89 -15.41
N SER A 117 -15.19 4.22 -15.30
CA SER A 117 -13.98 5.04 -15.14
C SER A 117 -13.89 5.54 -13.70
N ALA A 118 -12.92 5.07 -12.94
CA ALA A 118 -12.75 5.49 -11.56
C ALA A 118 -12.03 6.84 -11.47
N SER A 119 -12.56 7.72 -10.62
CA SER A 119 -12.04 9.07 -10.39
C SER A 119 -12.29 9.51 -8.95
N ASN A 120 -11.54 10.52 -8.48
CA ASN A 120 -11.85 11.19 -7.20
C ASN A 120 -12.95 12.24 -7.32
N ASP A 121 -13.34 12.62 -8.53
CA ASP A 121 -14.46 13.55 -8.76
C ASP A 121 -15.79 12.91 -8.35
N THR A 122 -16.30 13.37 -7.22
CA THR A 122 -17.57 12.87 -6.66
C THR A 122 -18.77 13.10 -7.58
N TYR A 123 -18.79 14.17 -8.35
CA TYR A 123 -19.88 14.46 -9.27
C TYR A 123 -19.87 13.47 -10.44
N GLN A 124 -18.71 13.29 -11.07
CA GLN A 124 -18.54 12.34 -12.17
C GLN A 124 -18.86 10.91 -11.74
N MET A 125 -18.40 10.51 -10.57
CA MET A 125 -18.70 9.17 -10.02
C MET A 125 -20.20 8.96 -9.80
N LYS A 126 -20.91 9.94 -9.23
CA LYS A 126 -22.36 9.84 -9.01
C LYS A 126 -23.13 9.84 -10.34
N LYS A 127 -22.70 10.65 -11.32
CA LYS A 127 -23.28 10.66 -12.67
C LYS A 127 -23.14 9.29 -13.31
N GLN A 128 -21.95 8.72 -13.32
CA GLN A 128 -21.68 7.41 -13.88
C GLN A 128 -22.49 6.28 -13.19
N VAL A 129 -22.59 6.29 -11.86
CA VAL A 129 -23.43 5.32 -11.12
C VAL A 129 -24.90 5.43 -11.55
N LYS A 130 -25.42 6.65 -11.79
CA LYS A 130 -26.79 6.83 -12.30
C LYS A 130 -26.96 6.30 -13.72
N GLU A 131 -25.94 6.42 -14.56
CA GLU A 131 -25.96 5.87 -15.92
C GLU A 131 -26.03 4.35 -15.92
N PHE A 132 -25.31 3.68 -14.98
CA PHE A 132 -25.40 2.23 -14.83
C PHE A 132 -26.72 1.77 -14.19
N SER A 133 -27.13 2.42 -13.10
CA SER A 133 -28.34 2.10 -12.35
C SER A 133 -28.78 3.28 -11.47
N PRO A 134 -29.80 4.04 -11.89
CA PRO A 134 -30.30 5.18 -11.10
C PRO A 134 -30.71 4.79 -9.68
N SER A 135 -31.28 3.58 -9.49
CA SER A 135 -31.73 3.07 -8.19
C SER A 135 -30.58 2.76 -7.22
N ASP A 136 -29.35 2.59 -7.72
CA ASP A 136 -28.19 2.20 -6.92
C ASP A 136 -27.41 3.39 -6.35
N LEU A 137 -27.76 4.63 -6.71
CA LEU A 137 -27.04 5.82 -6.23
C LEU A 137 -26.99 5.90 -4.70
N ALA A 138 -28.13 5.72 -4.03
CA ALA A 138 -28.19 5.75 -2.55
C ALA A 138 -27.36 4.62 -1.93
N GLY A 139 -27.36 3.45 -2.57
CA GLY A 139 -26.55 2.30 -2.19
C GLY A 139 -25.04 2.58 -2.33
N TYR A 140 -24.64 3.16 -3.44
CA TYR A 140 -23.26 3.61 -3.67
C TYR A 140 -22.79 4.61 -2.60
N GLU A 141 -23.60 5.63 -2.31
CA GLU A 141 -23.26 6.60 -1.27
C GLU A 141 -23.12 5.95 0.12
N LYS A 142 -23.96 4.96 0.43
CA LYS A 142 -23.86 4.18 1.66
C LYS A 142 -22.60 3.34 1.68
N PHE A 143 -22.26 2.68 0.58
CA PHE A 143 -21.00 1.93 0.44
C PHE A 143 -19.78 2.85 0.71
N MET A 144 -19.75 4.05 0.13
CA MET A 144 -18.65 5.01 0.33
C MET A 144 -18.56 5.51 1.78
N ARG A 145 -19.69 5.70 2.49
CA ARG A 145 -19.68 6.03 3.94
C ARG A 145 -19.11 4.87 4.76
N GLU A 146 -19.51 3.65 4.47
CA GLU A 146 -19.00 2.45 5.14
C GLU A 146 -17.51 2.20 4.85
N SER A 147 -17.05 2.54 3.64
CA SER A 147 -15.63 2.53 3.26
C SER A 147 -14.81 3.51 4.09
N LYS A 148 -15.35 4.73 4.31
CA LYS A 148 -14.73 5.74 5.19
C LYS A 148 -14.61 5.24 6.63
N ILE A 149 -15.66 4.66 7.19
CA ILE A 149 -15.64 4.13 8.57
C ILE A 149 -14.55 3.06 8.72
N ARG A 150 -14.40 2.16 7.74
CA ARG A 150 -13.33 1.15 7.75
C ARG A 150 -11.94 1.77 7.67
N TYR A 151 -11.79 2.80 6.86
CA TYR A 151 -10.54 3.56 6.77
C TYR A 151 -10.20 4.25 8.10
N ASP A 152 -11.15 4.98 8.68
CA ASP A 152 -10.93 5.68 9.95
C ASP A 152 -10.51 4.71 11.07
N ILE A 153 -11.12 3.53 11.12
CA ILE A 153 -10.79 2.49 12.09
C ILE A 153 -9.41 1.85 11.81
N ALA A 154 -9.08 1.62 10.54
CA ALA A 154 -7.81 0.99 10.17
C ALA A 154 -6.60 1.90 10.34
N PHE A 155 -6.76 3.21 10.10
CA PHE A 155 -5.66 4.18 10.00
C PHE A 155 -5.74 5.34 11.02
N SER A 156 -6.71 5.35 11.96
CA SER A 156 -6.74 6.41 12.99
C SER A 156 -5.46 6.39 13.84
N GLU A 157 -4.94 7.57 14.17
CA GLU A 157 -3.71 7.68 14.95
C GLU A 157 -3.86 7.12 16.37
N GLU A 158 -5.04 7.27 16.98
CA GLU A 158 -5.29 6.91 18.38
C GLU A 158 -5.78 5.47 18.57
N LYS A 159 -6.51 4.90 17.62
CA LYS A 159 -7.21 3.60 17.79
C LYS A 159 -7.05 2.65 16.61
N SER A 160 -5.97 2.79 15.83
CA SER A 160 -5.76 1.97 14.64
C SER A 160 -5.66 0.48 14.97
N ILE A 161 -6.59 -0.32 14.42
CA ILE A 161 -6.51 -1.79 14.47
C ILE A 161 -5.22 -2.28 13.79
N GLY A 162 -4.72 -1.58 12.78
CA GLY A 162 -3.47 -1.91 12.11
C GLY A 162 -2.23 -1.87 13.01
N ARG A 163 -2.34 -1.25 14.19
CA ARG A 163 -1.27 -1.21 15.22
C ARG A 163 -1.45 -2.24 16.32
N VAL A 164 -2.60 -2.92 16.37
CA VAL A 164 -2.86 -3.94 17.41
C VAL A 164 -2.16 -5.22 17.04
N SER A 165 -1.33 -5.72 17.97
CA SER A 165 -0.67 -7.02 17.79
C SER A 165 -1.67 -8.15 18.01
N MET A 166 -2.07 -8.83 16.94
CA MET A 166 -2.99 -9.98 17.02
C MET A 166 -2.33 -11.26 17.56
N HIS A 167 -1.07 -11.20 17.98
CA HIS A 167 -0.38 -12.35 18.60
C HIS A 167 -0.83 -12.62 20.04
N LYS A 168 -1.48 -11.65 20.68
CA LYS A 168 -2.00 -11.82 22.05
C LYS A 168 -3.51 -12.00 22.00
N LEU A 169 -4.01 -13.07 22.58
CA LEU A 169 -5.44 -13.39 22.64
C LEU A 169 -6.29 -12.22 23.16
N TRP A 170 -5.82 -11.54 24.20
CA TRP A 170 -6.52 -10.38 24.79
C TRP A 170 -6.64 -9.19 23.85
N ASP A 171 -5.65 -8.93 23.02
CA ASP A 171 -5.69 -7.85 22.04
C ASP A 171 -6.63 -8.22 20.88
N THR A 172 -6.65 -9.48 20.47
CA THR A 172 -7.63 -10.00 19.50
C THR A 172 -9.06 -9.87 20.02
N LEU A 173 -9.31 -10.24 21.29
CA LEU A 173 -10.64 -10.12 21.90
C LEU A 173 -11.15 -8.68 21.98
N LYS A 174 -10.27 -7.70 22.19
CA LYS A 174 -10.64 -6.27 22.21
C LYS A 174 -11.13 -5.75 20.84
N VAL A 175 -10.59 -6.28 19.75
CA VAL A 175 -10.96 -5.83 18.39
C VAL A 175 -12.11 -6.65 17.79
N LEU A 176 -12.42 -7.82 18.34
CA LEU A 176 -13.45 -8.72 17.84
C LEU A 176 -14.85 -8.07 17.73
N PRO A 177 -15.35 -7.30 18.74
CA PRO A 177 -16.64 -6.61 18.62
C PRO A 177 -16.68 -5.62 17.46
N LEU A 178 -15.56 -4.97 17.18
CA LEU A 178 -15.42 -4.02 16.08
C LEU A 178 -15.46 -4.72 14.71
N PHE A 179 -14.83 -5.88 14.58
CA PHE A 179 -14.96 -6.72 13.39
C PHE A 179 -16.41 -7.17 13.16
N GLY A 180 -17.14 -7.50 14.23
CA GLY A 180 -18.56 -7.82 14.15
C GLY A 180 -19.40 -6.63 13.70
N LEU A 181 -19.17 -5.43 14.25
CA LEU A 181 -19.86 -4.19 13.87
C LEU A 181 -19.62 -3.85 12.39
N LEU A 182 -18.38 -4.02 11.92
CA LEU A 182 -18.01 -3.77 10.53
C LEU A 182 -18.42 -4.91 9.58
N ARG A 183 -18.99 -5.98 10.11
CA ARG A 183 -19.32 -7.18 9.31
C ARG A 183 -18.10 -7.67 8.51
N ALA A 184 -16.94 -7.71 9.18
CA ALA A 184 -15.70 -8.20 8.59
C ALA A 184 -15.73 -9.71 8.27
N ASP A 185 -16.75 -10.43 8.74
CA ASP A 185 -17.13 -11.79 8.38
C ASP A 185 -17.56 -11.95 6.92
N ARG A 186 -18.03 -10.85 6.29
CA ARG A 186 -18.45 -10.85 4.89
C ARG A 186 -17.29 -10.55 3.96
N SER A 187 -17.41 -11.01 2.71
CA SER A 187 -16.48 -10.60 1.66
C SER A 187 -16.74 -9.17 1.20
N VAL A 188 -15.74 -8.54 0.56
CA VAL A 188 -15.92 -7.21 -0.03
C VAL A 188 -16.97 -7.22 -1.14
N TYR A 189 -17.08 -8.31 -1.91
CA TYR A 189 -18.16 -8.48 -2.88
C TYR A 189 -19.53 -8.51 -2.22
N GLN A 190 -19.71 -9.26 -1.12
CA GLN A 190 -20.95 -9.28 -0.35
C GLN A 190 -21.30 -7.91 0.24
N MET A 191 -20.29 -7.14 0.66
CA MET A 191 -20.48 -5.76 1.09
C MET A 191 -21.03 -4.90 -0.05
N ALA A 192 -20.45 -4.97 -1.25
CA ALA A 192 -20.95 -4.25 -2.43
C ALA A 192 -22.35 -4.71 -2.83
N ALA A 193 -22.58 -6.03 -2.88
CA ALA A 193 -23.88 -6.63 -3.25
C ALA A 193 -25.01 -6.26 -2.28
N ALA A 194 -24.71 -6.01 -1.01
CA ALA A 194 -25.69 -5.52 -0.04
C ALA A 194 -26.08 -4.04 -0.25
N ARG A 195 -25.41 -3.33 -1.15
CA ARG A 195 -25.62 -1.88 -1.37
C ARG A 195 -26.09 -1.57 -2.79
N VAL A 196 -25.57 -2.26 -3.80
CA VAL A 196 -25.91 -2.01 -5.20
C VAL A 196 -26.44 -3.27 -5.88
N LYS A 197 -27.37 -3.10 -6.82
CA LYS A 197 -28.04 -4.21 -7.53
C LYS A 197 -27.37 -4.52 -8.87
N ASP A 198 -26.84 -3.52 -9.56
CA ASP A 198 -26.14 -3.71 -10.83
C ASP A 198 -24.87 -4.53 -10.63
N ALA A 199 -24.71 -5.61 -11.38
CA ALA A 199 -23.58 -6.54 -11.25
C ALA A 199 -22.24 -5.88 -11.60
N ARG A 200 -22.22 -4.94 -12.55
CA ARG A 200 -21.02 -4.21 -12.95
C ARG A 200 -20.57 -3.27 -11.84
N LEU A 201 -21.51 -2.59 -11.17
CA LEU A 201 -21.20 -1.76 -10.01
C LEU A 201 -20.69 -2.61 -8.82
N ARG A 202 -21.28 -3.80 -8.59
CA ARG A 202 -20.74 -4.71 -7.56
C ARG A 202 -19.30 -5.07 -7.83
N PHE A 203 -18.99 -5.41 -9.08
CA PHE A 203 -17.64 -5.74 -9.49
C PHE A 203 -16.70 -4.52 -9.32
N ALA A 204 -17.09 -3.37 -9.85
CA ALA A 204 -16.28 -2.15 -9.78
C ALA A 204 -15.98 -1.69 -8.34
N LEU A 205 -16.88 -1.93 -7.39
CA LEU A 205 -16.70 -1.58 -5.98
C LEU A 205 -15.97 -2.65 -5.16
N SER A 206 -15.75 -3.85 -5.70
CA SER A 206 -15.16 -4.96 -4.94
C SER A 206 -13.87 -5.54 -5.51
N PHE A 207 -13.42 -5.15 -6.69
CA PHE A 207 -12.30 -5.80 -7.40
C PHE A 207 -10.91 -5.49 -6.80
N HIS A 208 -10.77 -4.49 -5.96
CA HIS A 208 -9.49 -4.02 -5.42
C HIS A 208 -8.58 -5.12 -4.84
N PRO A 209 -9.07 -6.19 -4.19
CA PRO A 209 -8.21 -7.29 -3.74
C PRO A 209 -7.38 -7.94 -4.85
N LEU A 210 -7.85 -7.90 -6.10
CA LEU A 210 -7.12 -8.44 -7.25
C LEU A 210 -5.74 -7.81 -7.44
N PHE A 211 -5.55 -6.55 -7.00
CA PHE A 211 -4.24 -5.87 -7.04
C PHE A 211 -3.14 -6.59 -6.24
N VAL A 212 -3.53 -7.39 -5.26
CA VAL A 212 -2.60 -8.16 -4.42
C VAL A 212 -2.80 -9.68 -4.56
N GLY A 213 -3.54 -10.12 -5.58
CA GLY A 213 -3.84 -11.52 -5.82
C GLY A 213 -4.92 -12.10 -4.89
N GLY A 214 -5.72 -11.25 -4.24
CA GLY A 214 -6.83 -11.67 -3.39
C GLY A 214 -8.13 -11.87 -4.18
N ASP A 215 -8.95 -12.86 -3.78
CA ASP A 215 -10.26 -13.11 -4.36
C ASP A 215 -11.33 -12.22 -3.70
N PRO A 216 -12.02 -11.31 -4.43
CA PRO A 216 -13.05 -10.44 -3.88
C PRO A 216 -14.23 -11.17 -3.22
N PHE A 217 -14.47 -12.41 -3.58
CA PHE A 217 -15.54 -13.23 -3.01
C PHE A 217 -15.19 -13.82 -1.64
N ASN A 218 -13.90 -13.93 -1.33
CA ASN A 218 -13.39 -14.56 -0.11
C ASN A 218 -12.66 -13.60 0.82
N VAL A 219 -12.14 -12.47 0.29
CA VAL A 219 -11.41 -11.48 1.11
C VAL A 219 -12.39 -10.61 1.89
N THR A 220 -12.07 -10.38 3.17
CA THR A 220 -12.89 -9.60 4.11
C THR A 220 -13.36 -8.24 3.56
N SER A 221 -14.57 -7.82 3.96
CA SER A 221 -15.16 -6.51 3.63
C SER A 221 -14.31 -5.31 4.09
N MET A 222 -13.29 -5.53 4.92
CA MET A 222 -12.33 -4.47 5.29
C MET A 222 -11.65 -3.88 4.05
N TRP A 223 -11.44 -4.64 2.99
CA TRP A 223 -10.92 -4.15 1.71
C TRP A 223 -11.76 -3.05 1.06
N GLY A 224 -13.02 -2.90 1.43
CA GLY A 224 -13.83 -1.77 1.00
C GLY A 224 -13.25 -0.40 1.37
N LEU A 225 -12.34 -0.32 2.34
CA LEU A 225 -11.63 0.92 2.70
C LEU A 225 -10.82 1.51 1.53
N VAL A 226 -10.37 0.68 0.57
CA VAL A 226 -9.56 1.12 -0.57
C VAL A 226 -10.31 2.15 -1.43
N SER A 227 -11.61 1.96 -1.64
CA SER A 227 -12.45 2.95 -2.36
C SER A 227 -12.44 4.34 -1.69
N HIS A 228 -12.34 4.40 -0.36
CA HIS A 228 -12.20 5.66 0.35
C HIS A 228 -10.79 6.26 0.21
N ILE A 229 -9.75 5.42 0.27
CA ILE A 229 -8.35 5.83 0.04
C ILE A 229 -8.21 6.50 -1.33
N GLU A 230 -8.68 5.84 -2.38
CA GLU A 230 -8.62 6.37 -3.75
C GLU A 230 -9.38 7.69 -3.88
N LYS A 231 -10.54 7.81 -3.24
CA LYS A 231 -11.33 9.05 -3.25
C LYS A 231 -10.59 10.22 -2.59
N VAL A 232 -9.91 9.99 -1.48
CA VAL A 232 -9.28 11.06 -0.67
C VAL A 232 -7.89 11.41 -1.18
N TYR A 233 -7.09 10.41 -1.48
CA TYR A 233 -5.68 10.61 -1.83
C TYR A 233 -5.43 10.54 -3.33
N GLY A 234 -6.39 10.07 -4.13
CA GLY A 234 -6.21 9.78 -5.54
C GLY A 234 -5.32 8.56 -5.77
N VAL A 235 -5.06 8.29 -7.02
CA VAL A 235 -4.13 7.25 -7.47
C VAL A 235 -3.03 7.90 -8.28
N HIS A 236 -1.78 7.51 -8.03
CA HIS A 236 -0.61 8.10 -8.65
C HIS A 236 0.28 7.02 -9.27
N CYS A 237 1.09 7.39 -10.24
CA CYS A 237 2.22 6.60 -10.67
C CYS A 237 3.54 7.35 -10.42
N ALA A 238 4.58 6.65 -10.01
CA ALA A 238 5.91 7.24 -9.91
C ALA A 238 6.55 7.33 -11.31
N ILE A 239 7.06 8.50 -11.67
CA ILE A 239 7.85 8.64 -12.88
C ILE A 239 9.13 7.83 -12.70
N GLY A 240 9.42 7.00 -13.67
CA GLY A 240 10.47 5.98 -13.52
C GLY A 240 9.99 4.63 -12.95
N GLY A 241 8.65 4.44 -12.77
CA GLY A 241 8.00 3.24 -12.21
C GLY A 241 8.10 3.15 -10.70
N PHE A 242 7.45 2.15 -10.11
CA PHE A 242 7.40 2.00 -8.66
C PHE A 242 8.80 1.80 -8.05
N SER A 243 9.72 1.19 -8.78
CA SER A 243 11.12 1.01 -8.37
C SER A 243 11.90 2.31 -8.19
N ALA A 244 11.44 3.44 -8.75
CA ALA A 244 12.08 4.75 -8.54
C ALA A 244 12.02 5.16 -7.07
N ILE A 245 10.93 4.83 -6.37
CA ILE A 245 10.78 5.07 -4.94
C ILE A 245 11.85 4.30 -4.15
N ALA A 246 12.04 3.01 -4.46
CA ALA A 246 13.06 2.18 -3.80
C ALA A 246 14.48 2.71 -4.03
N LYS A 247 14.77 3.22 -5.23
CA LYS A 247 16.07 3.85 -5.55
C LYS A 247 16.29 5.13 -4.76
N ALA A 248 15.25 5.97 -4.62
CA ALA A 248 15.32 7.18 -3.79
C ALA A 248 15.55 6.84 -2.31
N MET A 249 14.89 5.79 -1.78
CA MET A 249 15.14 5.28 -0.44
C MET A 249 16.61 4.84 -0.27
N GLY A 250 17.14 4.08 -1.24
CA GLY A 250 18.55 3.65 -1.23
C GLY A 250 19.53 4.82 -1.23
N LYS A 251 19.24 5.87 -2.02
CA LYS A 251 20.05 7.09 -2.04
C LYS A 251 20.10 7.75 -0.66
N ILE A 252 18.96 7.90 0.02
CA ILE A 252 18.90 8.50 1.37
C ILE A 252 19.71 7.68 2.37
N ILE A 253 19.64 6.33 2.32
CA ILE A 253 20.39 5.44 3.21
C ILE A 253 21.91 5.62 3.01
N LEU A 254 22.35 5.82 1.76
CA LEU A 254 23.78 6.05 1.47
C LEU A 254 24.28 7.43 1.89
N GLU A 255 23.38 8.41 2.03
CA GLU A 255 23.69 9.78 2.45
C GLU A 255 23.66 9.94 3.99
N GLN A 256 23.09 8.99 4.72
CA GLN A 256 23.04 8.96 6.19
C GLN A 256 24.29 8.33 6.81
#